data_432c69b924ee1725635b0e0f16d392f4
#
_entry.id   432c69b924ee1725635b0e0f16d392f4
#
_cell.length_a   1.000
_cell.length_b   1.000
_cell.length_c   1.000
_cell.angle_alpha   90.00
_cell.angle_beta   90.00
_cell.angle_gamma   90.00
#
_symmetry.space_group_name_H-M   'P 1'
#
loop_
_entity.id
_entity.type
_entity.pdbx_description
1 polymer ?
#
loop_
_entity_poly.entity_id
_entity_poly.type
_entity_poly.pdbx_seq_one_letter_code
_entity_poly.pdbx_strand_id
1 'polypeptide(L)'
;QRRRKQFPLVALAMVFGAAFEVVGISLIIPLLDVISGSENQFTELLGSYLGIENQQNLVLVGVISLALIYLSKGLYLSTLAWITAKFSYLVRAEVSNKLMEKYLHAPYEFHLQKNSAQLIRNLTTEANQLVQYVFNPSLIIITESFVVIAVGIFLLLVEPQGTIIVMSLLIIMSYAFQR
;
A
#
# COMPACT_ATOMS: atom_id res chain seq x y z
N GLN A 1 -2.84 2.83 25.60
CA GLN A 1 -2.65 1.36 25.50
C GLN A 1 -3.55 0.67 24.47
N ARG A 2 -4.77 1.12 24.26
CA ARG A 2 -5.74 0.50 23.32
C ARG A 2 -5.31 0.61 21.84
N ARG A 3 -4.55 1.64 21.48
CA ARG A 3 -4.10 1.91 20.09
C ARG A 3 -2.83 1.17 19.68
N ARG A 4 -1.97 0.81 20.62
CA ARG A 4 -0.83 -0.07 20.33
C ARG A 4 -1.27 -1.42 19.75
N LYS A 5 -2.50 -1.87 20.06
CA LYS A 5 -3.09 -3.10 19.52
C LYS A 5 -3.69 -2.92 18.11
N GLN A 6 -3.97 -1.69 17.68
CA GLN A 6 -4.52 -1.41 16.34
C GLN A 6 -3.43 -1.28 15.27
N PHE A 7 -2.21 -0.90 15.66
CA PHE A 7 -1.07 -0.80 14.74
C PHE A 7 -0.77 -2.12 14.00
N PRO A 8 -0.64 -3.28 14.67
CA PRO A 8 -0.38 -4.53 13.97
C PRO A 8 -1.53 -4.94 13.04
N LEU A 9 -2.77 -4.59 13.37
CA LEU A 9 -3.93 -4.88 12.53
C LEU A 9 -3.93 -4.04 11.24
N VAL A 10 -3.56 -2.76 11.32
CA VAL A 10 -3.39 -1.89 10.15
C VAL A 10 -2.20 -2.35 9.31
N ALA A 11 -1.07 -2.70 9.94
CA ALA A 11 0.09 -3.23 9.25
C ALA A 11 -0.23 -4.56 8.52
N LEU A 12 -0.99 -5.44 9.15
CA LEU A 12 -1.41 -6.70 8.56
C LEU A 12 -2.34 -6.46 7.36
N ALA A 13 -3.29 -5.53 7.46
CA ALA A 13 -4.14 -5.12 6.36
C ALA A 13 -3.32 -4.52 5.19
N MET A 14 -2.26 -3.74 5.49
CA MET A 14 -1.34 -3.23 4.46
C MET A 14 -0.59 -4.37 3.73
N VAL A 15 -0.13 -5.38 4.45
CA VAL A 15 0.52 -6.56 3.86
C VAL A 15 -0.45 -7.34 2.96
N PHE A 16 -1.71 -7.50 3.38
CA PHE A 16 -2.74 -8.06 2.51
C PHE A 16 -2.98 -7.21 1.26
N GLY A 17 -2.95 -5.88 1.38
CA GLY A 17 -3.01 -4.96 0.24
C GLY A 17 -1.89 -5.21 -0.77
N ALA A 18 -0.66 -5.38 -0.28
CA ALA A 18 0.48 -5.74 -1.12
C ALA A 18 0.29 -7.10 -1.83
N ALA A 19 -0.26 -8.10 -1.15
CA ALA A 19 -0.59 -9.38 -1.78
C ALA A 19 -1.62 -9.22 -2.92
N PHE A 20 -2.63 -8.38 -2.74
CA PHE A 20 -3.59 -8.05 -3.81
C PHE A 20 -2.93 -7.36 -5.01
N GLU A 21 -1.87 -6.58 -4.79
CA GLU A 21 -1.12 -5.96 -5.89
C GLU A 21 -0.38 -7.00 -6.72
N VAL A 22 0.30 -7.95 -6.07
CA VAL A 22 0.99 -9.05 -6.75
C VAL A 22 0.01 -9.91 -7.54
N VAL A 23 -1.12 -10.31 -6.92
CA VAL A 23 -2.18 -11.07 -7.59
C VAL A 23 -2.72 -10.32 -8.81
N GLY A 24 -2.95 -9.00 -8.68
CA GLY A 24 -3.41 -8.19 -9.80
C GLY A 24 -2.44 -8.20 -10.99
N ILE A 25 -1.14 -8.08 -10.73
CA ILE A 25 -0.10 -8.11 -11.78
C ILE A 25 0.00 -9.52 -12.39
N SER A 26 -0.01 -10.56 -11.56
CA SER A 26 0.12 -11.95 -12.02
C SER A 26 -1.03 -12.41 -12.91
N LEU A 27 -2.23 -11.85 -12.74
CA LEU A 27 -3.40 -12.17 -13.57
C LEU A 27 -3.35 -11.58 -15.00
N ILE A 28 -2.47 -10.61 -15.24
CA ILE A 28 -2.29 -10.05 -16.60
C ILE A 28 -1.69 -11.09 -17.54
N ILE A 29 -0.76 -11.92 -17.05
CA ILE A 29 -0.08 -12.92 -17.87
C ILE A 29 -1.07 -13.93 -18.46
N PRO A 30 -1.88 -14.65 -17.66
CA PRO A 30 -2.85 -15.59 -18.20
C PRO A 30 -3.93 -14.92 -19.07
N LEU A 31 -4.27 -13.65 -18.85
CA LEU A 31 -5.17 -12.94 -19.73
C LEU A 31 -4.55 -12.71 -21.12
N LEU A 32 -3.28 -12.32 -21.18
CA LEU A 32 -2.56 -12.17 -22.44
C LEU A 32 -2.47 -13.49 -23.21
N ASP A 33 -2.29 -14.61 -22.50
CA ASP A 33 -2.28 -15.95 -23.11
C ASP A 33 -3.66 -16.29 -23.73
N VAL A 34 -4.75 -15.99 -23.03
CA VAL A 34 -6.11 -16.17 -23.54
C VAL A 34 -6.36 -15.30 -24.78
N ILE A 35 -5.91 -14.04 -24.79
CA ILE A 35 -6.09 -13.10 -25.90
C ILE A 35 -5.25 -13.52 -27.12
N SER A 36 -4.00 -13.97 -26.90
CA SER A 36 -3.11 -14.39 -27.98
C SER A 36 -3.46 -15.76 -28.58
N GLY A 37 -4.44 -16.46 -27.99
CA GLY A 37 -4.87 -17.78 -28.47
C GLY A 37 -3.83 -18.88 -28.24
N SER A 38 -2.88 -18.65 -27.30
CA SER A 38 -1.93 -19.69 -26.95
C SER A 38 -2.63 -20.77 -26.11
N GLU A 39 -2.58 -22.00 -26.59
CA GLU A 39 -3.06 -23.17 -25.84
C GLU A 39 -2.09 -23.45 -24.66
N ASN A 40 -2.36 -22.84 -23.53
CA ASN A 40 -1.64 -23.11 -22.29
C ASN A 40 -2.51 -23.91 -21.32
N GLN A 41 -1.87 -24.64 -20.40
CA GLN A 41 -2.58 -25.40 -19.35
C GLN A 41 -3.64 -24.58 -18.61
N PHE A 42 -3.46 -23.26 -18.52
CA PHE A 42 -4.41 -22.37 -17.86
C PHE A 42 -5.67 -22.12 -18.71
N THR A 43 -5.53 -21.99 -20.04
CA THR A 43 -6.65 -21.84 -20.97
C THR A 43 -7.48 -23.11 -21.08
N GLU A 44 -6.82 -24.28 -21.09
CA GLU A 44 -7.48 -25.58 -21.04
C GLU A 44 -8.24 -25.81 -19.74
N LEU A 45 -7.63 -25.50 -18.60
CA LEU A 45 -8.27 -25.61 -17.30
C LEU A 45 -9.51 -24.70 -17.19
N LEU A 46 -9.41 -23.45 -17.63
CA LEU A 46 -10.55 -22.53 -17.65
C LEU A 46 -11.65 -22.99 -18.61
N GLY A 47 -11.32 -23.42 -19.81
CA GLY A 47 -12.27 -23.95 -20.80
C GLY A 47 -12.99 -25.19 -20.26
N SER A 48 -12.26 -26.11 -19.68
CA SER A 48 -12.79 -27.35 -19.11
C SER A 48 -13.66 -27.10 -17.86
N TYR A 49 -13.26 -26.18 -16.97
CA TYR A 49 -14.05 -25.86 -15.76
C TYR A 49 -15.34 -25.08 -16.08
N LEU A 50 -15.30 -24.21 -17.09
CA LEU A 50 -16.43 -23.35 -17.48
C LEU A 50 -17.28 -23.96 -18.59
N GLY A 51 -16.85 -25.09 -19.20
CA GLY A 51 -17.55 -25.71 -20.33
C GLY A 51 -17.63 -24.83 -21.58
N ILE A 52 -16.65 -23.93 -21.77
CA ILE A 52 -16.62 -22.96 -22.86
C ILE A 52 -15.63 -23.45 -23.94
N GLU A 53 -16.13 -23.93 -25.04
CA GLU A 53 -15.32 -24.37 -26.21
C GLU A 53 -14.99 -23.20 -27.14
N ASN A 54 -15.75 -22.11 -27.08
CA ASN A 54 -15.57 -20.96 -27.98
C ASN A 54 -14.58 -19.97 -27.41
N GLN A 55 -13.46 -19.74 -28.11
CA GLN A 55 -12.38 -18.83 -27.73
C GLN A 55 -12.86 -17.40 -27.44
N GLN A 56 -13.83 -16.88 -28.22
CA GLN A 56 -14.39 -15.55 -28.01
C GLN A 56 -15.10 -15.43 -26.67
N ASN A 57 -15.85 -16.44 -26.26
CA ASN A 57 -16.52 -16.48 -24.96
C ASN A 57 -15.51 -16.61 -23.81
N LEU A 58 -14.44 -17.34 -24.02
CA LEU A 58 -13.37 -17.53 -23.05
C LEU A 58 -12.61 -16.21 -22.78
N VAL A 59 -12.31 -15.45 -23.84
CA VAL A 59 -11.76 -14.09 -23.74
C VAL A 59 -12.71 -13.17 -22.98
N LEU A 60 -13.99 -13.19 -23.31
CA LEU A 60 -14.99 -12.32 -22.70
C LEU A 60 -15.14 -12.61 -21.19
N VAL A 61 -15.19 -13.88 -20.80
CA VAL A 61 -15.23 -14.30 -19.39
C VAL A 61 -13.94 -13.94 -18.67
N GLY A 62 -12.79 -14.10 -19.32
CA GLY A 62 -11.48 -13.68 -18.78
C GLY A 62 -11.43 -12.19 -18.50
N VAL A 63 -11.87 -11.35 -19.42
CA VAL A 63 -11.91 -9.89 -19.26
C VAL A 63 -12.89 -9.47 -18.14
N ILE A 64 -14.09 -10.07 -18.11
CA ILE A 64 -15.08 -9.76 -17.06
C ILE A 64 -14.56 -10.18 -15.67
N SER A 65 -13.98 -11.37 -15.56
CA SER A 65 -13.44 -11.85 -14.27
C SER A 65 -12.29 -10.97 -13.79
N LEU A 66 -11.41 -10.55 -14.68
CA LEU A 66 -10.32 -9.62 -14.38
C LEU A 66 -10.88 -8.26 -13.94
N ALA A 67 -11.87 -7.72 -14.63
CA ALA A 67 -12.52 -6.46 -14.24
C ALA A 67 -13.14 -6.54 -12.83
N LEU A 68 -13.80 -7.65 -12.48
CA LEU A 68 -14.36 -7.88 -11.15
C LEU A 68 -13.27 -7.96 -10.07
N ILE A 69 -12.16 -8.63 -10.36
CA ILE A 69 -11.02 -8.72 -9.43
C ILE A 69 -10.42 -7.33 -9.20
N TYR A 70 -10.21 -6.53 -10.27
CA TYR A 70 -9.69 -5.18 -10.13
C TYR A 70 -10.66 -4.23 -9.41
N LEU A 71 -11.96 -4.37 -9.62
CA LEU A 71 -12.97 -3.63 -8.83
C LEU A 71 -12.91 -4.01 -7.36
N SER A 72 -12.83 -5.30 -7.03
CA SER A 72 -12.69 -5.79 -5.66
C SER A 72 -11.41 -5.26 -5.00
N LYS A 73 -10.28 -5.29 -5.74
CA LYS A 73 -9.01 -4.70 -5.33
C LYS A 73 -9.16 -3.20 -5.05
N GLY A 74 -9.79 -2.45 -5.97
CA GLY A 74 -10.01 -1.01 -5.81
C GLY A 74 -10.83 -0.67 -4.55
N LEU A 75 -11.89 -1.42 -4.30
CA LEU A 75 -12.71 -1.28 -3.08
C LEU A 75 -11.90 -1.58 -1.81
N TYR A 76 -11.10 -2.64 -1.84
CA TYR A 76 -10.23 -2.99 -0.71
C TYR A 76 -9.20 -1.89 -0.42
N LEU A 77 -8.48 -1.42 -1.45
CA LEU A 77 -7.46 -0.37 -1.30
C LEU A 77 -8.06 0.97 -0.84
N SER A 78 -9.25 1.32 -1.34
CA SER A 78 -9.98 2.52 -0.90
C SER A 78 -10.36 2.42 0.59
N THR A 79 -10.84 1.26 1.02
CA THR A 79 -11.17 0.98 2.43
C THR A 79 -9.92 1.04 3.30
N LEU A 80 -8.82 0.46 2.84
CA LEU A 80 -7.53 0.50 3.52
C LEU A 80 -7.01 1.92 3.67
N ALA A 81 -7.08 2.74 2.60
CA ALA A 81 -6.70 4.15 2.64
C ALA A 81 -7.54 4.93 3.66
N TRP A 82 -8.86 4.69 3.72
CA TRP A 82 -9.72 5.30 4.71
C TRP A 82 -9.36 4.91 6.14
N ILE A 83 -9.11 3.61 6.39
CA ILE A 83 -8.69 3.10 7.71
C ILE A 83 -7.36 3.74 8.13
N THR A 84 -6.38 3.80 7.22
CA THR A 84 -5.06 4.39 7.46
C THR A 84 -5.16 5.89 7.76
N ALA A 85 -5.96 6.63 7.00
CA ALA A 85 -6.22 8.04 7.24
C ALA A 85 -6.86 8.25 8.62
N LYS A 86 -7.91 7.48 8.95
CA LYS A 86 -8.55 7.54 10.26
C LYS A 86 -7.57 7.24 11.40
N PHE A 87 -6.72 6.25 11.23
CA PHE A 87 -5.67 5.91 12.21
C PHE A 87 -4.70 7.06 12.41
N SER A 88 -4.24 7.71 11.34
CA SER A 88 -3.35 8.87 11.37
C SER A 88 -3.96 10.06 12.11
N TYR A 89 -5.23 10.38 11.85
CA TYR A 89 -5.95 11.42 12.60
C TYR A 89 -6.06 11.11 14.09
N LEU A 90 -6.26 9.86 14.43
CA LEU A 90 -6.32 9.42 15.83
C LEU A 90 -4.97 9.51 16.53
N VAL A 91 -3.86 9.19 15.83
CA VAL A 91 -2.50 9.37 16.35
C VAL A 91 -2.21 10.86 16.59
N ARG A 92 -2.57 11.73 15.65
CA ARG A 92 -2.47 13.18 15.80
C ARG A 92 -3.19 13.67 17.06
N ALA A 93 -4.45 13.28 17.22
CA ALA A 93 -5.24 13.67 18.39
C ALA A 93 -4.60 13.19 19.72
N GLU A 94 -4.04 11.97 19.72
CA GLU A 94 -3.34 11.45 20.91
C GLU A 94 -2.07 12.23 21.23
N VAL A 95 -1.29 12.58 20.21
CA VAL A 95 -0.08 13.40 20.38
C VAL A 95 -0.45 14.78 20.94
N SER A 96 -1.44 15.46 20.35
CA SER A 96 -1.92 16.76 20.80
C SER A 96 -2.44 16.72 22.25
N ASN A 97 -3.24 15.70 22.57
CA ASN A 97 -3.78 15.54 23.92
C ASN A 97 -2.67 15.30 24.97
N LYS A 98 -1.70 14.45 24.67
CA LYS A 98 -0.55 14.20 25.56
C LYS A 98 0.33 15.44 25.75
N LEU A 99 0.52 16.23 24.70
CA LEU A 99 1.23 17.50 24.79
C LEU A 99 0.45 18.49 25.65
N MET A 100 -0.86 18.61 25.44
CA MET A 100 -1.71 19.48 26.25
C MET A 100 -1.69 19.10 27.73
N GLU A 101 -1.81 17.80 28.02
CA GLU A 101 -1.72 17.31 29.40
C GLU A 101 -0.38 17.65 30.04
N LYS A 102 0.73 17.47 29.31
CA LYS A 102 2.07 17.86 29.81
C LYS A 102 2.19 19.37 30.05
N TYR A 103 1.62 20.19 29.17
CA TYR A 103 1.64 21.64 29.35
C TYR A 103 0.82 22.07 30.55
N LEU A 104 -0.36 21.50 30.77
CA LEU A 104 -1.20 21.81 31.91
C LEU A 104 -0.57 21.44 33.26
N HIS A 105 0.26 20.41 33.30
CA HIS A 105 0.97 19.97 34.51
C HIS A 105 2.38 20.53 34.61
N ALA A 106 2.79 21.43 33.71
CA ALA A 106 4.11 22.06 33.77
C ALA A 106 4.16 23.08 34.88
N PRO A 107 5.34 23.27 35.53
CA PRO A 107 5.52 24.27 36.58
C PRO A 107 5.32 25.69 36.04
N TYR A 108 4.99 26.63 36.92
CA TYR A 108 4.68 28.02 36.55
C TYR A 108 5.82 28.73 35.81
N GLU A 109 7.08 28.42 36.17
CA GLU A 109 8.26 28.96 35.48
C GLU A 109 8.30 28.60 33.99
N PHE A 110 7.80 27.42 33.60
CA PHE A 110 7.70 27.02 32.20
C PHE A 110 6.74 27.95 31.42
N HIS A 111 5.62 28.31 32.02
CA HIS A 111 4.63 29.20 31.40
C HIS A 111 5.11 30.65 31.29
N LEU A 112 5.96 31.11 32.23
CA LEU A 112 6.59 32.43 32.15
C LEU A 112 7.61 32.54 31.02
N GLN A 113 8.30 31.44 30.69
CA GLN A 113 9.34 31.40 29.67
C GLN A 113 8.83 31.12 28.27
N LYS A 114 7.60 30.63 28.13
CA LYS A 114 7.05 30.21 26.85
C LYS A 114 5.87 31.09 26.42
N ASN A 115 5.88 31.47 25.15
CA ASN A 115 4.76 32.18 24.53
C ASN A 115 3.57 31.24 24.32
N SER A 116 2.39 31.63 24.76
CA SER A 116 1.15 30.88 24.60
C SER A 116 0.87 30.52 23.11
N ALA A 117 1.16 31.44 22.17
CA ALA A 117 1.01 31.21 20.75
C ALA A 117 1.93 30.07 20.26
N GLN A 118 3.14 29.94 20.83
CA GLN A 118 4.05 28.84 20.51
C GLN A 118 3.51 27.49 21.02
N LEU A 119 2.95 27.47 22.24
CA LEU A 119 2.35 26.27 22.80
C LEU A 119 1.15 25.79 21.96
N ILE A 120 0.29 26.72 21.55
CA ILE A 120 -0.84 26.41 20.66
C ILE A 120 -0.35 25.88 19.31
N ARG A 121 0.67 26.52 18.72
CA ARG A 121 1.25 26.04 17.45
C ARG A 121 1.79 24.62 17.57
N ASN A 122 2.47 24.27 18.65
CA ASN A 122 2.99 22.93 18.89
C ASN A 122 1.86 21.89 18.99
N LEU A 123 0.75 22.24 19.64
CA LEU A 123 -0.41 21.36 19.78
C LEU A 123 -1.15 21.12 18.46
N THR A 124 -1.16 22.12 17.57
CA THR A 124 -1.95 22.09 16.34
C THR A 124 -1.10 21.79 15.12
N THR A 125 -0.16 22.69 14.81
CA THR A 125 0.63 22.65 13.57
C THR A 125 1.73 21.63 13.64
N GLU A 126 2.57 21.65 14.67
CA GLU A 126 3.72 20.75 14.78
C GLU A 126 3.28 19.29 14.98
N ALA A 127 2.23 19.05 15.77
CA ALA A 127 1.65 17.73 15.93
C ALA A 127 1.08 17.20 14.62
N ASN A 128 0.49 18.07 13.76
CA ASN A 128 0.03 17.70 12.44
C ASN A 128 1.19 17.39 11.49
N GLN A 129 2.22 18.22 11.48
CA GLN A 129 3.41 18.03 10.66
C GLN A 129 4.13 16.72 10.99
N LEU A 130 4.27 16.40 12.28
CA LEU A 130 4.85 15.13 12.73
C LEU A 130 4.10 13.92 12.13
N VAL A 131 2.78 13.97 12.12
CA VAL A 131 1.99 12.87 11.54
C VAL A 131 2.08 12.86 10.01
N GLN A 132 1.99 14.03 9.35
CA GLN A 132 2.02 14.11 7.89
C GLN A 132 3.40 13.83 7.28
N TYR A 133 4.49 14.30 7.90
CA TYR A 133 5.83 14.21 7.31
C TYR A 133 6.69 13.06 7.87
N VAL A 134 6.32 12.51 9.03
CA VAL A 134 7.07 11.41 9.63
C VAL A 134 6.23 10.14 9.68
N PHE A 135 5.08 10.19 10.33
CA PHE A 135 4.30 8.98 10.60
C PHE A 135 3.68 8.37 9.32
N ASN A 136 2.99 9.17 8.51
CA ASN A 136 2.37 8.69 7.28
C ASN A 136 3.39 8.19 6.25
N PRO A 137 4.46 8.94 5.92
CA PRO A 137 5.49 8.44 5.02
C PRO A 137 6.16 7.16 5.52
N SER A 138 6.37 7.02 6.83
CA SER A 138 6.93 5.78 7.39
C SER A 138 6.03 4.57 7.14
N LEU A 139 4.72 4.73 7.30
CA LEU A 139 3.76 3.67 6.97
C LEU A 139 3.79 3.31 5.48
N ILE A 140 3.82 4.32 4.61
CA ILE A 140 3.90 4.14 3.15
C ILE A 140 5.19 3.40 2.79
N ILE A 141 6.35 3.82 3.29
CA ILE A 141 7.64 3.17 3.01
C ILE A 141 7.60 1.70 3.40
N ILE A 142 7.05 1.37 4.57
CA ILE A 142 6.93 -0.01 5.01
C ILE A 142 6.05 -0.81 4.03
N THR A 143 4.89 -0.28 3.66
CA THR A 143 3.95 -0.95 2.75
C THR A 143 4.57 -1.16 1.37
N GLU A 144 5.11 -0.10 0.77
CA GLU A 144 5.74 -0.15 -0.56
C GLU A 144 6.96 -1.07 -0.58
N SER A 145 7.72 -1.16 0.52
CA SER A 145 8.83 -2.11 0.62
C SER A 145 8.35 -3.56 0.50
N PHE A 146 7.22 -3.89 1.14
CA PHE A 146 6.62 -5.22 1.00
C PHE A 146 6.15 -5.49 -0.43
N VAL A 147 5.52 -4.51 -1.07
CA VAL A 147 5.08 -4.61 -2.48
C VAL A 147 6.27 -4.85 -3.39
N VAL A 148 7.31 -4.02 -3.28
CA VAL A 148 8.52 -4.13 -4.13
C VAL A 148 9.21 -5.49 -3.95
N ILE A 149 9.33 -5.97 -2.72
CA ILE A 149 9.93 -7.28 -2.44
C ILE A 149 9.06 -8.40 -3.04
N ALA A 150 7.75 -8.37 -2.81
CA ALA A 150 6.85 -9.41 -3.28
C ALA A 150 6.76 -9.46 -4.81
N VAL A 151 6.63 -8.29 -5.48
CA VAL A 151 6.63 -8.19 -6.94
C VAL A 151 8.00 -8.58 -7.50
N GLY A 152 9.10 -8.16 -6.87
CA GLY A 152 10.45 -8.52 -7.28
C GLY A 152 10.70 -10.03 -7.24
N ILE A 153 10.28 -10.70 -6.17
CA ILE A 153 10.35 -12.16 -6.06
C ILE A 153 9.49 -12.83 -7.14
N PHE A 154 8.26 -12.37 -7.32
CA PHE A 154 7.36 -12.90 -8.34
C PHE A 154 7.96 -12.79 -9.75
N LEU A 155 8.47 -11.63 -10.13
CA LEU A 155 9.08 -11.39 -11.44
C LEU A 155 10.35 -12.22 -11.64
N LEU A 156 11.17 -12.40 -10.59
CA LEU A 156 12.36 -13.25 -10.66
C LEU A 156 12.01 -14.73 -10.88
N LEU A 157 10.86 -15.19 -10.41
CA LEU A 157 10.39 -16.57 -10.61
C LEU A 157 9.81 -16.78 -12.02
N VAL A 158 9.15 -15.76 -12.56
CA VAL A 158 8.49 -15.86 -13.89
C VAL A 158 9.47 -15.59 -15.03
N GLU A 159 10.24 -14.50 -14.94
CA GLU A 159 11.13 -14.04 -16.01
C GLU A 159 12.43 -13.47 -15.41
N PRO A 160 13.39 -14.32 -15.01
CA PRO A 160 14.59 -13.88 -14.29
C PRO A 160 15.49 -12.95 -15.11
N GLN A 161 15.64 -13.22 -16.42
CA GLN A 161 16.55 -12.43 -17.28
C GLN A 161 16.02 -11.00 -17.48
N GLY A 162 14.75 -10.84 -17.82
CA GLY A 162 14.10 -9.54 -17.98
C GLY A 162 14.12 -8.74 -16.69
N THR A 163 13.84 -9.39 -15.57
CA THR A 163 13.81 -8.76 -14.25
C THR A 163 15.17 -8.18 -13.84
N ILE A 164 16.26 -8.94 -14.06
CA ILE A 164 17.62 -8.47 -13.74
C ILE A 164 17.99 -7.25 -14.59
N ILE A 165 17.64 -7.24 -15.87
CA ILE A 165 17.90 -6.11 -16.77
C ILE A 165 17.15 -4.88 -16.30
N VAL A 166 15.85 -4.99 -16.00
CA VAL A 166 15.02 -3.86 -15.54
C VAL A 166 15.51 -3.34 -14.18
N MET A 167 15.81 -4.23 -13.23
CA MET A 167 16.34 -3.85 -11.93
C MET A 167 17.67 -3.11 -12.04
N SER A 168 18.60 -3.59 -12.86
CA SER A 168 19.88 -2.93 -13.07
C SER A 168 19.72 -1.53 -13.69
N LEU A 169 18.80 -1.39 -14.64
CA LEU A 169 18.50 -0.12 -15.29
C LEU A 169 17.89 0.89 -14.30
N LEU A 170 16.95 0.44 -13.44
CA LEU A 170 16.37 1.29 -12.40
C LEU A 170 17.39 1.76 -11.37
N ILE A 171 18.34 0.90 -10.97
CA ILE A 171 19.42 1.26 -10.06
C ILE A 171 20.34 2.32 -10.71
N ILE A 172 20.71 2.12 -11.96
CA ILE A 172 21.56 3.07 -12.71
C ILE A 172 20.86 4.42 -12.86
N MET A 173 19.57 4.43 -13.23
CA MET A 173 18.78 5.66 -13.33
C MET A 173 18.66 6.38 -11.98
N SER A 174 18.41 5.65 -10.91
CA SER A 174 18.33 6.21 -9.56
C SER A 174 19.66 6.86 -9.15
N TYR A 175 20.76 6.20 -9.43
CA TYR A 175 22.09 6.74 -9.15
C TYR A 175 22.41 7.99 -10.00
N ALA A 176 22.04 8.00 -11.27
CA ALA A 176 22.21 9.15 -12.15
C ALA A 176 21.40 10.37 -11.72
N PHE A 177 20.20 10.15 -11.15
CA PHE A 177 19.32 11.23 -10.68
C PHE A 177 19.76 11.85 -9.34
N GLN A 178 20.53 11.11 -8.53
CA GLN A 178 21.07 11.60 -7.26
C GLN A 178 22.36 12.46 -7.41
N ARG A 179 22.94 12.51 -8.62
CA ARG A 179 24.18 13.22 -8.91
C ARG A 179 23.92 14.52 -9.68
#